data_c500642523388f4d4138ab24c12a8a8c
#
_entry.id   c500642523388f4d4138ab24c12a8a8c
#
_cell.length_a   1.000
_cell.length_b   1.000
_cell.length_c   1.000
_cell.angle_alpha   90.00
_cell.angle_beta   90.00
_cell.angle_gamma   90.00
#
_symmetry.space_group_name_H-M   'P 1'
#
loop_
_entity.id
_entity.type
_entity.pdbx_description
1 polymer ?
#
loop_
_entity_poly.entity_id
_entity_poly.type
_entity_poly.pdbx_seq_one_letter_code
_entity_poly.pdbx_strand_id
1 'polypeptide(L)'
;MDLYVTLGAAVTFGVLGLVGNASQNVITSGILAILALVAISLLRLRSQGEKINQSLAEIKDRPSADRFFSEVDDRDEIREMISSSREVWLHGWTLGIHLVSYADEIRRAVTKGLHIKILVIEPHSTAMTVAASEAENHSADELSSNLEANLRRLAAPIEGPIAGKLEIKTLSYVPHNTVIASDPSARHGKIVMRIATFRADHWQRPTFTVTRQNDPGWYDFFKTQFDSKWESGRLYASLP
;
A
#
# COMPACT_ATOMS: atom_id res chain seq x y z
N MET A 1 -18.07 -28.57 15.63
CA MET A 1 -19.01 -29.69 15.42
C MET A 1 -18.76 -30.84 16.40
N ASP A 2 -17.51 -31.14 16.76
CA ASP A 2 -17.15 -32.29 17.62
C ASP A 2 -17.63 -32.18 19.07
N LEU A 3 -17.72 -30.99 19.67
CA LEU A 3 -18.15 -30.80 21.07
C LEU A 3 -19.63 -31.19 21.28
N TYR A 4 -20.50 -30.85 20.35
CA TYR A 4 -21.92 -31.19 20.44
C TYR A 4 -22.17 -32.68 20.24
N VAL A 5 -21.37 -33.34 19.42
CA VAL A 5 -21.44 -34.80 19.22
C VAL A 5 -20.99 -35.52 20.48
N THR A 6 -19.88 -35.06 21.09
CA THR A 6 -19.38 -35.62 22.33
C THR A 6 -20.34 -35.43 23.49
N LEU A 7 -20.93 -34.26 23.63
CA LEU A 7 -21.93 -33.94 24.64
C LEU A 7 -23.20 -34.78 24.45
N GLY A 8 -23.69 -34.88 23.20
CA GLY A 8 -24.84 -35.71 22.87
C GLY A 8 -24.63 -37.19 23.20
N ALA A 9 -23.47 -37.73 22.85
CA ALA A 9 -23.11 -39.10 23.18
C ALA A 9 -23.03 -39.34 24.72
N ALA A 10 -22.38 -38.41 25.43
CA ALA A 10 -22.24 -38.51 26.90
C ALA A 10 -23.62 -38.50 27.61
N VAL A 11 -24.52 -37.60 27.19
CA VAL A 11 -25.89 -37.54 27.74
C VAL A 11 -26.68 -38.80 27.43
N THR A 12 -26.56 -39.33 26.20
CA THR A 12 -27.31 -40.54 25.79
C THR A 12 -26.86 -41.76 26.61
N PHE A 13 -25.54 -41.96 26.76
CA PHE A 13 -24.98 -43.06 27.56
C PHE A 13 -25.27 -42.88 29.06
N GLY A 14 -25.25 -41.66 29.57
CA GLY A 14 -25.61 -41.33 30.95
C GLY A 14 -27.08 -41.70 31.27
N VAL A 15 -28.02 -41.36 30.41
CA VAL A 15 -29.45 -41.68 30.55
C VAL A 15 -29.67 -43.18 30.46
N LEU A 16 -29.06 -43.87 29.51
CA LEU A 16 -29.16 -45.33 29.38
C LEU A 16 -28.60 -46.08 30.61
N GLY A 17 -27.55 -45.55 31.24
CA GLY A 17 -27.01 -46.11 32.49
C GLY A 17 -27.94 -45.91 33.70
N LEU A 18 -28.66 -44.76 33.79
CA LEU A 18 -29.59 -44.45 34.86
C LEU A 18 -30.87 -45.29 34.80
N VAL A 19 -31.32 -45.65 33.61
CA VAL A 19 -32.57 -46.43 33.40
C VAL A 19 -32.40 -47.94 33.72
N GLY A 20 -31.16 -48.39 34.04
CA GLY A 20 -30.85 -49.77 34.49
C GLY A 20 -30.97 -50.86 33.39
N ASN A 21 -31.20 -50.46 32.14
CA ASN A 21 -31.43 -51.41 31.03
C ASN A 21 -30.15 -51.73 30.22
N ALA A 22 -29.00 -51.17 30.60
CA ALA A 22 -27.75 -51.41 29.88
C ALA A 22 -26.89 -52.45 30.57
N SER A 23 -26.40 -53.48 29.85
CA SER A 23 -25.45 -54.41 30.38
C SER A 23 -24.14 -53.69 30.72
N GLN A 24 -23.42 -54.18 31.73
CA GLN A 24 -22.14 -53.62 32.19
C GLN A 24 -21.12 -53.43 31.03
N ASN A 25 -21.12 -54.29 30.04
CA ASN A 25 -20.29 -54.22 28.86
C ASN A 25 -20.63 -53.00 27.98
N VAL A 26 -21.93 -52.65 27.85
CA VAL A 26 -22.36 -51.47 27.06
C VAL A 26 -21.92 -50.17 27.72
N ILE A 27 -22.05 -50.10 29.06
CA ILE A 27 -21.61 -48.94 29.85
C ILE A 27 -20.09 -48.75 29.72
N THR A 28 -19.31 -49.81 29.87
CA THR A 28 -17.84 -49.76 29.76
C THR A 28 -17.40 -49.35 28.35
N SER A 29 -18.02 -49.88 27.30
CA SER A 29 -17.73 -49.50 25.91
C SER A 29 -18.09 -48.07 25.64
N GLY A 30 -19.19 -47.56 26.19
CA GLY A 30 -19.59 -46.14 26.07
C GLY A 30 -18.60 -45.19 26.72
N ILE A 31 -18.11 -45.55 27.95
CA ILE A 31 -17.08 -44.75 28.64
C ILE A 31 -15.78 -44.70 27.82
N LEU A 32 -15.32 -45.86 27.31
CA LEU A 32 -14.13 -45.92 26.47
C LEU A 32 -14.26 -45.11 25.20
N ALA A 33 -15.43 -45.13 24.55
CA ALA A 33 -15.68 -44.31 23.36
C ALA A 33 -15.65 -42.80 23.66
N ILE A 34 -16.24 -42.39 24.79
CA ILE A 34 -16.19 -40.98 25.23
C ILE A 34 -14.74 -40.55 25.54
N LEU A 35 -13.98 -41.38 26.25
CA LEU A 35 -12.59 -41.11 26.55
C LEU A 35 -11.74 -41.00 25.28
N ALA A 36 -11.97 -41.85 24.29
CA ALA A 36 -11.30 -41.76 22.98
C ALA A 36 -11.63 -40.45 22.25
N LEU A 37 -12.90 -40.04 22.26
CA LEU A 37 -13.31 -38.74 21.65
C LEU A 37 -12.69 -37.55 22.37
N VAL A 38 -12.62 -37.56 23.69
CA VAL A 38 -11.96 -36.53 24.50
C VAL A 38 -10.47 -36.47 24.17
N ALA A 39 -9.79 -37.62 24.10
CA ALA A 39 -8.37 -37.70 23.74
C ALA A 39 -8.10 -37.14 22.34
N ILE A 40 -8.94 -37.49 21.36
CA ILE A 40 -8.84 -36.94 19.99
C ILE A 40 -9.06 -35.41 19.98
N SER A 41 -10.02 -34.93 20.75
CA SER A 41 -10.30 -33.50 20.86
C SER A 41 -9.15 -32.71 21.49
N LEU A 42 -8.52 -33.28 22.53
CA LEU A 42 -7.33 -32.70 23.16
C LEU A 42 -6.11 -32.67 22.23
N LEU A 43 -5.90 -33.75 21.46
CA LEU A 43 -4.83 -33.79 20.44
C LEU A 43 -5.04 -32.72 19.34
N ARG A 44 -6.28 -32.53 18.88
CA ARG A 44 -6.61 -31.47 17.92
C ARG A 44 -6.38 -30.09 18.50
N LEU A 45 -6.81 -29.81 19.72
CA LEU A 45 -6.57 -28.54 20.41
C LEU A 45 -5.08 -28.27 20.57
N ARG A 46 -4.28 -29.27 20.93
CA ARG A 46 -2.82 -29.14 21.01
C ARG A 46 -2.21 -28.81 19.66
N SER A 47 -2.58 -29.53 18.60
CA SER A 47 -2.11 -29.24 17.23
C SER A 47 -2.50 -27.84 16.73
N GLN A 48 -3.69 -27.35 17.08
CA GLN A 48 -4.09 -25.97 16.76
C GLN A 48 -3.27 -24.95 17.57
N GLY A 49 -3.00 -25.23 18.85
CA GLY A 49 -2.15 -24.39 19.70
C GLY A 49 -0.71 -24.30 19.18
N GLU A 50 -0.16 -25.43 18.70
CA GLU A 50 1.18 -25.43 18.08
C GLU A 50 1.22 -24.63 16.78
N LYS A 51 0.20 -24.70 15.93
CA LYS A 51 0.07 -23.87 14.71
C LYS A 51 -0.04 -22.39 15.04
N ILE A 52 -0.84 -22.03 16.05
CA ILE A 52 -0.97 -20.64 16.50
C ILE A 52 0.37 -20.14 17.05
N ASN A 53 1.08 -20.94 17.85
CA ASN A 53 2.39 -20.59 18.37
C ASN A 53 3.45 -20.45 17.25
N GLN A 54 3.42 -21.29 16.23
CA GLN A 54 4.28 -21.13 15.04
C GLN A 54 3.97 -19.83 14.30
N SER A 55 2.69 -19.53 14.05
CA SER A 55 2.28 -18.28 13.42
C SER A 55 2.65 -17.06 14.27
N LEU A 56 2.55 -17.14 15.59
CA LEU A 56 2.99 -16.07 16.51
C LEU A 56 4.53 -15.94 16.57
N ALA A 57 5.28 -17.04 16.43
CA ALA A 57 6.73 -17.00 16.33
C ALA A 57 7.18 -16.35 15.02
N GLU A 58 6.51 -16.63 13.92
CA GLU A 58 6.73 -15.95 12.63
C GLU A 58 6.43 -14.44 12.68
N ILE A 59 5.43 -14.03 13.48
CA ILE A 59 5.11 -12.62 13.71
C ILE A 59 6.11 -11.95 14.66
N LYS A 60 6.70 -12.71 15.59
CA LYS A 60 7.71 -12.22 16.54
C LYS A 60 9.10 -12.03 15.92
N ASP A 61 9.41 -12.75 14.85
CA ASP A 61 10.58 -12.45 14.05
C ASP A 61 10.38 -11.07 13.42
N ARG A 62 11.35 -10.17 13.62
CA ARG A 62 11.35 -8.85 13.02
C ARG A 62 11.01 -9.03 11.54
N PRO A 63 10.00 -8.31 11.02
CA PRO A 63 9.68 -8.43 9.61
C PRO A 63 10.95 -8.16 8.80
N SER A 64 11.34 -9.12 7.99
CA SER A 64 12.45 -8.97 7.05
C SER A 64 12.20 -7.71 6.21
N ALA A 65 13.27 -7.00 5.84
CA ALA A 65 13.16 -5.87 4.92
C ALA A 65 12.41 -6.26 3.64
N ASP A 66 12.59 -7.49 3.16
CA ASP A 66 11.92 -8.05 1.99
C ASP A 66 10.40 -8.17 2.12
N ARG A 67 9.87 -8.14 3.34
CA ARG A 67 8.42 -8.10 3.58
C ARG A 67 7.88 -6.68 3.61
N PHE A 68 8.74 -5.71 3.91
CA PHE A 68 8.36 -4.31 4.02
C PHE A 68 8.55 -3.56 2.69
N PHE A 69 9.64 -3.84 2.00
CA PHE A 69 9.91 -3.27 0.69
C PHE A 69 9.44 -4.21 -0.41
N SER A 70 8.80 -3.66 -1.41
CA SER A 70 8.43 -4.37 -2.63
C SER A 70 9.20 -3.81 -3.81
N GLU A 71 9.55 -4.69 -4.75
CA GLU A 71 9.87 -4.32 -6.12
C GLU A 71 8.54 -4.24 -6.86
N VAL A 72 8.06 -3.04 -7.17
CA VAL A 72 6.73 -2.92 -7.77
C VAL A 72 6.84 -2.28 -9.14
N ASP A 73 6.32 -2.99 -10.13
CA ASP A 73 5.83 -2.36 -11.34
C ASP A 73 4.46 -1.73 -11.02
N ASP A 74 4.50 -0.48 -10.59
CA ASP A 74 3.35 0.26 -10.08
C ASP A 74 2.46 0.86 -11.18
N ARG A 75 2.69 0.49 -12.45
CA ARG A 75 1.99 1.11 -13.58
C ARG A 75 0.49 0.95 -13.53
N ASP A 76 0.01 -0.24 -13.24
CA ASP A 76 -1.44 -0.49 -13.16
C ASP A 76 -2.04 0.16 -11.92
N GLU A 77 -1.31 0.17 -10.80
CA GLU A 77 -1.71 0.81 -9.56
C GLU A 77 -1.83 2.33 -9.72
N ILE A 78 -0.87 2.98 -10.38
CA ILE A 78 -0.91 4.43 -10.65
C ILE A 78 -2.08 4.78 -11.58
N ARG A 79 -2.32 3.97 -12.61
CA ARG A 79 -3.47 4.15 -13.49
C ARG A 79 -4.79 4.05 -12.73
N GLU A 80 -4.90 3.06 -11.84
CA GLU A 80 -6.05 2.91 -10.97
C GLU A 80 -6.23 4.12 -10.06
N MET A 81 -5.16 4.60 -9.41
CA MET A 81 -5.20 5.81 -8.58
C MET A 81 -5.70 7.03 -9.36
N ILE A 82 -5.17 7.28 -10.57
CA ILE A 82 -5.58 8.41 -11.42
C ILE A 82 -7.06 8.29 -11.81
N SER A 83 -7.55 7.08 -12.07
CA SER A 83 -8.91 6.88 -12.59
C SER A 83 -9.99 6.83 -11.51
N SER A 84 -9.65 6.43 -10.28
CA SER A 84 -10.62 6.16 -9.20
C SER A 84 -10.61 7.17 -8.06
N SER A 85 -9.53 7.97 -7.91
CA SER A 85 -9.37 8.92 -6.81
C SER A 85 -10.01 10.28 -7.11
N ARG A 86 -10.29 11.02 -6.04
CA ARG A 86 -10.67 12.43 -6.12
C ARG A 86 -9.46 13.37 -6.04
N GLU A 87 -8.43 12.96 -5.32
CA GLU A 87 -7.19 13.71 -5.17
C GLU A 87 -5.99 12.78 -5.35
N VAL A 88 -5.00 13.21 -6.15
CA VAL A 88 -3.74 12.48 -6.37
C VAL A 88 -2.57 13.43 -6.18
N TRP A 89 -1.54 12.98 -5.47
CA TRP A 89 -0.28 13.69 -5.33
C TRP A 89 0.83 12.90 -6.00
N LEU A 90 1.61 13.58 -6.84
CA LEU A 90 2.80 13.04 -7.48
C LEU A 90 4.00 13.91 -7.12
N HIS A 91 5.01 13.32 -6.49
CA HIS A 91 6.22 14.01 -6.09
C HIS A 91 7.46 13.17 -6.39
N GLY A 92 8.48 13.80 -6.94
CA GLY A 92 9.74 13.12 -7.26
C GLY A 92 10.71 14.05 -8.00
N TRP A 93 11.79 13.48 -8.53
CA TRP A 93 12.78 14.27 -9.29
C TRP A 93 12.15 14.83 -10.57
N THR A 94 11.88 13.97 -11.52
CA THR A 94 11.30 14.34 -12.83
C THR A 94 9.95 13.69 -13.07
N LEU A 95 9.65 12.60 -12.33
CA LEU A 95 8.48 11.76 -12.60
C LEU A 95 8.37 11.32 -14.06
N GLY A 96 9.51 11.26 -14.79
CA GLY A 96 9.56 11.14 -16.24
C GLY A 96 8.68 10.02 -16.78
N ILE A 97 8.80 8.81 -16.22
CA ILE A 97 7.98 7.67 -16.65
C ILE A 97 6.49 7.92 -16.41
N HIS A 98 6.13 8.47 -15.24
CA HIS A 98 4.72 8.73 -14.91
C HIS A 98 4.13 9.83 -15.76
N LEU A 99 4.86 10.94 -15.96
CA LEU A 99 4.36 12.06 -16.75
C LEU A 99 4.27 11.73 -18.24
N VAL A 100 5.22 10.94 -18.79
CA VAL A 100 5.15 10.48 -20.18
C VAL A 100 4.00 9.52 -20.40
N SER A 101 3.87 8.50 -19.51
CA SER A 101 2.90 7.43 -19.69
C SER A 101 1.46 7.85 -19.42
N TYR A 102 1.24 8.78 -18.48
CA TYR A 102 -0.10 9.08 -17.98
C TYR A 102 -0.56 10.52 -18.23
N ALA A 103 0.18 11.34 -18.98
CA ALA A 103 -0.21 12.74 -19.23
C ALA A 103 -1.65 12.90 -19.74
N ASP A 104 -2.05 12.10 -20.74
CA ASP A 104 -3.38 12.20 -21.33
C ASP A 104 -4.46 11.61 -20.41
N GLU A 105 -4.12 10.61 -19.61
CA GLU A 105 -5.02 10.05 -18.61
C GLU A 105 -5.26 11.04 -17.46
N ILE A 106 -4.19 11.69 -16.97
CA ILE A 106 -4.26 12.77 -15.99
C ILE A 106 -5.16 13.90 -16.50
N ARG A 107 -4.92 14.39 -17.72
CA ARG A 107 -5.72 15.48 -18.31
C ARG A 107 -7.19 15.11 -18.41
N ARG A 108 -7.51 13.88 -18.88
CA ARG A 108 -8.89 13.37 -18.92
C ARG A 108 -9.51 13.22 -17.53
N ALA A 109 -8.73 12.79 -16.53
CA ALA A 109 -9.22 12.65 -15.17
C ALA A 109 -9.49 14.02 -14.52
N VAL A 110 -8.66 15.02 -14.80
CA VAL A 110 -8.89 16.42 -14.37
C VAL A 110 -10.18 16.99 -14.98
N THR A 111 -10.48 16.73 -16.24
CA THR A 111 -11.79 17.17 -16.80
C THR A 111 -12.98 16.53 -16.09
N LYS A 112 -12.80 15.31 -15.52
CA LYS A 112 -13.84 14.55 -14.80
C LYS A 112 -13.92 14.84 -13.31
N GLY A 113 -13.04 15.69 -12.76
CA GLY A 113 -13.10 16.10 -11.36
C GLY A 113 -11.90 15.67 -10.50
N LEU A 114 -10.85 15.09 -11.07
CA LEU A 114 -9.63 14.78 -10.32
C LEU A 114 -8.92 16.08 -9.92
N HIS A 115 -8.54 16.19 -8.66
CA HIS A 115 -7.59 17.20 -8.18
C HIS A 115 -6.20 16.57 -8.12
N ILE A 116 -5.24 17.10 -8.87
CA ILE A 116 -3.89 16.55 -8.88
C ILE A 116 -2.85 17.62 -8.55
N LYS A 117 -1.94 17.27 -7.66
CA LYS A 117 -0.77 18.06 -7.27
C LYS A 117 0.50 17.37 -7.76
N ILE A 118 1.30 18.06 -8.55
CA ILE A 118 2.57 17.57 -9.09
C ILE A 118 3.70 18.43 -8.55
N LEU A 119 4.68 17.80 -7.90
CA LEU A 119 5.82 18.47 -7.29
C LEU A 119 7.12 17.81 -7.78
N VAL A 120 7.90 18.55 -8.57
CA VAL A 120 9.13 18.06 -9.21
C VAL A 120 10.27 19.04 -9.02
N ILE A 121 11.50 18.64 -9.37
CA ILE A 121 12.65 19.56 -9.37
C ILE A 121 12.45 20.64 -10.45
N GLU A 122 12.90 21.85 -10.16
CA GLU A 122 12.91 22.94 -11.13
C GLU A 122 13.87 22.61 -12.30
N PRO A 123 13.39 22.59 -13.57
CA PRO A 123 14.25 22.37 -14.73
C PRO A 123 15.40 23.36 -14.77
N HIS A 124 16.55 22.95 -15.31
CA HIS A 124 17.75 23.77 -15.47
C HIS A 124 18.31 24.39 -14.18
N SER A 125 17.93 23.85 -13.02
CA SER A 125 18.43 24.28 -11.70
C SER A 125 19.68 23.53 -11.26
N THR A 126 20.36 24.05 -10.24
CA THR A 126 21.46 23.33 -9.58
C THR A 126 20.97 21.98 -8.98
N ALA A 127 19.72 21.95 -8.48
CA ALA A 127 19.12 20.72 -7.98
C ALA A 127 19.02 19.66 -9.09
N MET A 128 18.68 20.04 -10.32
CA MET A 128 18.66 19.11 -11.45
C MET A 128 20.07 18.58 -11.80
N THR A 129 21.10 19.42 -11.69
CA THR A 129 22.50 18.98 -11.88
C THR A 129 22.88 17.94 -10.83
N VAL A 130 22.54 18.14 -9.58
CA VAL A 130 22.77 17.15 -8.51
C VAL A 130 21.99 15.87 -8.78
N ALA A 131 20.71 15.96 -9.09
CA ALA A 131 19.89 14.78 -9.40
C ALA A 131 20.44 13.98 -10.58
N ALA A 132 20.93 14.65 -11.64
CA ALA A 132 21.56 14.01 -12.79
C ALA A 132 22.85 13.26 -12.41
N SER A 133 23.64 13.77 -11.45
CA SER A 133 24.85 13.10 -10.98
C SER A 133 24.56 11.78 -10.23
N GLU A 134 23.37 11.67 -9.65
CA GLU A 134 22.87 10.48 -8.96
C GLU A 134 22.09 9.52 -9.89
N ALA A 135 21.71 10.00 -11.08
CA ALA A 135 21.02 9.20 -12.07
C ALA A 135 21.99 8.39 -12.93
N GLU A 136 21.55 7.25 -13.44
CA GLU A 136 22.32 6.47 -14.39
C GLU A 136 22.08 6.98 -15.82
N ASN A 137 23.17 7.24 -16.57
CA ASN A 137 23.14 7.54 -18.01
C ASN A 137 22.30 8.76 -18.45
N HIS A 138 22.10 9.75 -17.59
CA HIS A 138 21.36 10.97 -17.93
C HIS A 138 22.16 12.23 -17.62
N SER A 139 22.15 13.18 -18.56
CA SER A 139 22.68 14.53 -18.33
C SER A 139 21.61 15.45 -17.69
N ALA A 140 22.06 16.50 -17.02
CA ALA A 140 21.17 17.49 -16.43
C ALA A 140 20.29 18.20 -17.49
N ASP A 141 20.89 18.48 -18.67
CA ASP A 141 20.20 19.13 -19.78
C ASP A 141 19.12 18.22 -20.39
N GLU A 142 19.42 16.91 -20.52
CA GLU A 142 18.45 15.92 -21.01
C GLU A 142 17.26 15.78 -20.03
N LEU A 143 17.55 15.58 -18.74
CA LEU A 143 16.52 15.50 -17.73
C LEU A 143 15.66 16.74 -17.65
N SER A 144 16.28 17.94 -17.74
CA SER A 144 15.57 19.22 -17.73
C SER A 144 14.67 19.39 -18.95
N SER A 145 15.21 19.12 -20.14
CA SER A 145 14.46 19.27 -21.40
C SER A 145 13.27 18.30 -21.47
N ASN A 146 13.47 17.05 -21.06
CA ASN A 146 12.41 16.05 -21.00
C ASN A 146 11.33 16.43 -19.97
N LEU A 147 11.75 16.87 -18.79
CA LEU A 147 10.80 17.33 -17.77
C LEU A 147 9.99 18.52 -18.26
N GLU A 148 10.65 19.53 -18.83
CA GLU A 148 9.98 20.73 -19.31
C GLU A 148 8.98 20.41 -20.42
N ALA A 149 9.31 19.52 -21.36
CA ALA A 149 8.39 19.06 -22.40
C ALA A 149 7.14 18.39 -21.80
N ASN A 150 7.33 17.52 -20.79
CA ASN A 150 6.23 16.83 -20.11
C ASN A 150 5.35 17.83 -19.33
N LEU A 151 5.95 18.77 -18.62
CA LEU A 151 5.20 19.79 -17.87
C LEU A 151 4.41 20.71 -18.80
N ARG A 152 4.99 21.12 -19.93
CA ARG A 152 4.28 21.90 -20.95
C ARG A 152 3.08 21.14 -21.53
N ARG A 153 3.24 19.83 -21.80
CA ARG A 153 2.15 18.98 -22.28
C ARG A 153 1.00 18.91 -21.25
N LEU A 154 1.32 18.74 -19.97
CA LEU A 154 0.31 18.72 -18.90
C LEU A 154 -0.37 20.05 -18.70
N ALA A 155 0.40 21.16 -18.73
CA ALA A 155 -0.09 22.50 -18.51
C ALA A 155 -0.75 23.12 -19.75
N ALA A 156 -0.76 22.43 -20.89
CA ALA A 156 -1.44 22.92 -22.10
C ALA A 156 -2.94 23.11 -21.83
N PRO A 157 -3.58 24.14 -22.42
CA PRO A 157 -5.00 24.39 -22.25
C PRO A 157 -5.84 23.12 -22.50
N ILE A 158 -6.86 22.92 -21.67
CA ILE A 158 -7.82 21.83 -21.82
C ILE A 158 -9.08 22.43 -22.43
N GLU A 159 -9.53 21.88 -23.54
CA GLU A 159 -10.78 22.32 -24.18
C GLU A 159 -11.99 21.79 -23.40
N GLY A 160 -13.00 22.66 -23.21
CA GLY A 160 -14.24 22.31 -22.54
C GLY A 160 -14.24 22.54 -21.02
N PRO A 161 -15.32 22.15 -20.34
CA PRO A 161 -15.46 22.35 -18.91
C PRO A 161 -14.49 21.46 -18.11
N ILE A 162 -13.85 22.05 -17.11
CA ILE A 162 -12.93 21.37 -16.19
C ILE A 162 -13.60 21.31 -14.83
N ALA A 163 -13.82 20.09 -14.31
CA ALA A 163 -14.44 19.87 -13.01
C ALA A 163 -13.42 19.65 -11.89
N GLY A 164 -12.18 19.28 -12.24
CA GLY A 164 -11.09 19.05 -11.31
C GLY A 164 -10.07 20.19 -11.30
N LYS A 165 -8.87 19.92 -10.79
CA LYS A 165 -7.78 20.88 -10.69
C LYS A 165 -6.42 20.22 -10.93
N LEU A 166 -5.58 20.85 -11.73
CA LEU A 166 -4.17 20.47 -11.90
C LEU A 166 -3.29 21.61 -11.37
N GLU A 167 -2.43 21.30 -10.41
CA GLU A 167 -1.45 22.21 -9.88
C GLU A 167 -0.05 21.60 -10.00
N ILE A 168 0.88 22.36 -10.56
CA ILE A 168 2.27 21.95 -10.73
C ILE A 168 3.17 22.94 -10.01
N LYS A 169 4.01 22.44 -9.12
CA LYS A 169 5.05 23.22 -8.44
C LYS A 169 6.42 22.60 -8.65
N THR A 170 7.44 23.42 -8.54
CA THR A 170 8.85 23.03 -8.66
C THR A 170 9.61 23.29 -7.38
N LEU A 171 10.64 22.45 -7.11
CA LEU A 171 11.53 22.52 -5.97
C LEU A 171 12.93 22.97 -6.40
N SER A 172 13.58 23.79 -5.59
CA SER A 172 14.96 24.20 -5.77
C SER A 172 15.99 23.24 -5.14
N TYR A 173 15.54 22.10 -4.63
CA TYR A 173 16.38 21.06 -4.00
C TYR A 173 15.97 19.68 -4.48
N VAL A 174 16.85 18.68 -4.27
CA VAL A 174 16.61 17.28 -4.66
C VAL A 174 15.82 16.57 -3.56
N PRO A 175 14.62 16.05 -3.87
CA PRO A 175 13.88 15.25 -2.90
C PRO A 175 14.48 13.84 -2.78
N HIS A 176 14.53 13.32 -1.55
CA HIS A 176 15.09 11.99 -1.25
C HIS A 176 14.14 10.82 -1.53
N ASN A 177 12.94 11.10 -1.97
CA ASN A 177 11.92 10.09 -2.23
C ASN A 177 10.95 10.51 -3.34
N THR A 178 10.35 9.51 -3.98
CA THR A 178 9.16 9.69 -4.80
C THR A 178 7.95 9.39 -3.93
N VAL A 179 6.90 10.20 -4.04
CA VAL A 179 5.62 10.01 -3.36
C VAL A 179 4.52 9.95 -4.41
N ILE A 180 3.69 8.93 -4.30
CA ILE A 180 2.45 8.82 -5.05
C ILE A 180 1.35 8.60 -4.02
N ALA A 181 0.40 9.53 -3.92
CA ALA A 181 -0.68 9.42 -2.95
C ALA A 181 -2.03 9.51 -3.63
N SER A 182 -2.96 8.69 -3.17
CA SER A 182 -4.37 8.72 -3.58
C SER A 182 -5.25 9.08 -2.39
N ASP A 183 -6.16 10.02 -2.61
CA ASP A 183 -7.13 10.51 -1.62
C ASP A 183 -6.51 10.79 -0.24
N PRO A 184 -5.41 11.56 -0.15
CA PRO A 184 -4.59 11.68 1.05
C PRO A 184 -5.33 12.28 2.24
N SER A 185 -6.45 12.95 2.03
CA SER A 185 -7.29 13.49 3.09
C SER A 185 -8.44 12.55 3.51
N ALA A 186 -8.68 11.47 2.74
CA ALA A 186 -9.75 10.51 3.02
C ALA A 186 -9.32 9.45 4.05
N ARG A 187 -10.31 8.74 4.62
CA ARG A 187 -10.07 7.63 5.56
C ARG A 187 -9.33 6.45 4.92
N HIS A 188 -9.58 6.20 3.64
CA HIS A 188 -8.95 5.14 2.85
C HIS A 188 -7.70 5.62 2.09
N GLY A 189 -7.16 6.78 2.45
CA GLY A 189 -5.99 7.35 1.81
C GLY A 189 -4.79 6.41 1.82
N LYS A 190 -4.04 6.43 0.72
CA LYS A 190 -2.87 5.58 0.48
C LYS A 190 -1.70 6.44 0.01
N ILE A 191 -0.51 6.17 0.52
CA ILE A 191 0.74 6.80 0.12
C ILE A 191 1.73 5.71 -0.24
N VAL A 192 2.21 5.72 -1.48
CA VAL A 192 3.31 4.88 -1.96
C VAL A 192 4.57 5.71 -1.92
N MET A 193 5.58 5.20 -1.23
CA MET A 193 6.87 5.83 -1.04
C MET A 193 7.93 5.03 -1.76
N ARG A 194 8.78 5.69 -2.55
CA ARG A 194 9.94 5.08 -3.19
C ARG A 194 11.19 5.84 -2.78
N ILE A 195 12.15 5.13 -2.21
CA ILE A 195 13.40 5.72 -1.74
C ILE A 195 14.29 6.02 -2.95
N ALA A 196 14.82 7.25 -3.03
CA ALA A 196 15.83 7.58 -4.03
C ALA A 196 17.12 6.79 -3.73
N THR A 197 17.69 6.20 -4.77
CA THR A 197 18.91 5.39 -4.67
C THR A 197 19.90 5.83 -5.74
N PHE A 198 21.19 5.76 -5.40
CA PHE A 198 22.27 6.17 -6.29
C PHE A 198 22.38 5.18 -7.45
N ARG A 199 22.24 5.68 -8.68
CA ARG A 199 22.43 4.95 -9.95
C ARG A 199 21.67 3.62 -10.04
N ALA A 200 20.48 3.55 -9.45
CA ALA A 200 19.60 2.39 -9.58
C ALA A 200 18.41 2.73 -10.46
N ASP A 201 18.02 1.77 -11.25
CA ASP A 201 16.80 1.84 -12.06
C ASP A 201 15.57 2.04 -11.17
N HIS A 202 14.56 2.71 -11.69
CA HIS A 202 13.38 3.05 -10.89
C HIS A 202 12.63 1.84 -10.34
N TRP A 203 12.65 0.69 -11.04
CA TRP A 203 12.01 -0.57 -10.57
C TRP A 203 12.80 -1.29 -9.48
N GLN A 204 14.10 -1.00 -9.33
CA GLN A 204 14.96 -1.56 -8.28
C GLN A 204 14.90 -0.79 -6.96
N ARG A 205 14.22 0.35 -6.97
CA ARG A 205 14.18 1.23 -5.80
C ARG A 205 13.25 0.68 -4.73
N PRO A 206 13.72 0.61 -3.46
CA PRO A 206 12.88 0.16 -2.36
C PRO A 206 11.58 0.97 -2.28
N THR A 207 10.47 0.29 -2.40
CA THR A 207 9.14 0.89 -2.39
C THR A 207 8.33 0.31 -1.25
N PHE A 208 7.59 1.14 -0.54
CA PHE A 208 6.65 0.71 0.47
C PHE A 208 5.39 1.56 0.45
N THR A 209 4.33 0.98 0.96
CA THR A 209 3.03 1.63 1.03
C THR A 209 2.62 1.83 2.48
N VAL A 210 2.12 3.00 2.80
CA VAL A 210 1.43 3.30 4.06
C VAL A 210 -0.01 3.68 3.78
N THR A 211 -0.91 3.16 4.60
CA THR A 211 -2.33 3.49 4.55
C THR A 211 -2.76 4.16 5.85
N ARG A 212 -3.70 5.08 5.75
CA ARG A 212 -4.20 5.77 6.94
C ARG A 212 -4.82 4.81 7.97
N GLN A 213 -5.35 3.70 7.50
CA GLN A 213 -6.02 2.71 8.34
C GLN A 213 -5.03 1.83 9.11
N ASN A 214 -3.95 1.38 8.46
CA ASN A 214 -3.01 0.42 9.04
C ASN A 214 -1.83 1.11 9.73
N ASP A 215 -1.41 2.27 9.20
CA ASP A 215 -0.17 2.95 9.59
C ASP A 215 -0.42 4.44 9.92
N PRO A 216 -1.38 4.80 10.80
CA PRO A 216 -1.83 6.18 10.95
C PRO A 216 -0.71 7.16 11.30
N GLY A 217 0.23 6.79 12.17
CA GLY A 217 1.34 7.66 12.57
C GLY A 217 2.31 7.96 11.43
N TRP A 218 2.72 6.93 10.67
CA TRP A 218 3.58 7.10 9.50
C TRP A 218 2.85 7.80 8.35
N TYR A 219 1.58 7.50 8.19
CA TYR A 219 0.75 8.17 7.20
C TYR A 219 0.68 9.68 7.42
N ASP A 220 0.34 10.11 8.63
CA ASP A 220 0.25 11.53 8.98
C ASP A 220 1.64 12.21 8.89
N PHE A 221 2.73 11.51 9.24
CA PHE A 221 4.08 12.01 9.07
C PHE A 221 4.39 12.29 7.59
N PHE A 222 4.20 11.31 6.68
CA PHE A 222 4.51 11.49 5.26
C PHE A 222 3.58 12.50 4.58
N LYS A 223 2.31 12.53 4.98
CA LYS A 223 1.38 13.55 4.52
C LYS A 223 1.87 14.95 4.89
N THR A 224 2.25 15.17 6.14
CA THR A 224 2.78 16.45 6.62
C THR A 224 4.09 16.83 5.90
N GLN A 225 4.97 15.86 5.63
CA GLN A 225 6.18 16.09 4.84
C GLN A 225 5.87 16.52 3.41
N PHE A 226 4.86 15.93 2.76
CA PHE A 226 4.43 16.38 1.44
C PHE A 226 3.86 17.80 1.50
N ASP A 227 2.96 18.08 2.44
CA ASP A 227 2.35 19.40 2.59
C ASP A 227 3.42 20.49 2.79
N SER A 228 4.42 20.25 3.66
CA SER A 228 5.53 21.19 3.88
C SER A 228 6.37 21.42 2.60
N LYS A 229 6.65 20.36 1.84
CA LYS A 229 7.35 20.46 0.55
C LYS A 229 6.51 21.22 -0.49
N TRP A 230 5.20 20.94 -0.50
CA TRP A 230 4.27 21.61 -1.38
C TRP A 230 4.21 23.12 -1.13
N GLU A 231 4.19 23.53 0.14
CA GLU A 231 4.22 24.95 0.52
C GLU A 231 5.53 25.63 0.12
N SER A 232 6.67 24.92 0.22
CA SER A 232 7.97 25.45 -0.19
C SER A 232 8.17 25.54 -1.70
N GLY A 233 7.35 24.82 -2.46
CA GLY A 233 7.45 24.77 -3.92
C GLY A 233 6.99 26.05 -4.61
N ARG A 234 7.67 26.39 -5.72
CA ARG A 234 7.30 27.51 -6.60
C ARG A 234 6.24 27.06 -7.60
N LEU A 235 5.20 27.86 -7.78
CA LEU A 235 4.16 27.56 -8.76
C LEU A 235 4.74 27.59 -10.19
N TYR A 236 4.57 26.49 -10.91
CA TYR A 236 4.89 26.37 -12.34
C TYR A 236 3.65 26.57 -13.21
N ALA A 237 2.55 25.87 -12.90
CA ALA A 237 1.28 25.99 -13.59
C ALA A 237 0.11 25.61 -12.68
N SER A 238 -1.05 26.21 -12.93
CA SER A 238 -2.33 25.82 -12.33
C SER A 238 -3.40 25.89 -13.41
N LEU A 239 -4.14 24.81 -13.58
CA LEU A 239 -5.34 24.76 -14.39
C LEU A 239 -6.54 24.60 -13.45
N PRO A 240 -7.65 25.27 -13.75
CA PRO A 240 -8.84 25.27 -12.91
C PRO A 240 -9.36 23.85 -12.69
#